data_e564d6cda46f427fd04ec52dcbdc0ab0
#
_entry.id   e564d6cda46f427fd04ec52dcbdc0ab0
#
_cell.length_a   1.000
_cell.length_b   1.000
_cell.length_c   1.000
_cell.angle_alpha   90.00
_cell.angle_beta   90.00
_cell.angle_gamma   90.00
#
_symmetry.space_group_name_H-M   'P 1'
#
loop_
_entity.id
_entity.type
_entity.pdbx_description
1 polymer ?
#
loop_
_entity_poly.entity_id
_entity_poly.type
_entity_poly.pdbx_seq_one_letter_code
_entity_poly.pdbx_strand_id
1 'polypeptide(L)' 'MTKAELPLVVLKSLNALGGRGCVVEVSKYIWDHYEGDLRKSGDLFYTWQYDVRWAAQRLRKEGKLRYNQDNGRSVWELA' A
#
# COMPACT_ATOMS: atom_id res chain seq x y z
N MET A 1 -9.91 -3.89 -9.80
CA MET A 1 -8.91 -2.91 -9.35
C MET A 1 -7.87 -2.68 -10.43
N THR A 2 -7.40 -1.47 -10.58
CA THR A 2 -6.34 -1.13 -11.53
C THR A 2 -5.11 -0.62 -10.76
N LYS A 3 -3.97 -0.61 -11.45
CA LYS A 3 -2.74 -0.07 -10.86
C LYS A 3 -2.92 1.39 -10.40
N ALA A 4 -3.67 2.18 -11.16
CA ALA A 4 -3.92 3.59 -10.84
C ALA A 4 -4.70 3.77 -9.53
N GLU A 5 -5.43 2.78 -9.08
CA GLU A 5 -6.19 2.83 -7.83
C GLU A 5 -5.34 2.48 -6.60
N LEU A 6 -4.19 1.85 -6.80
CA LEU A 6 -3.36 1.40 -5.69
C LEU A 6 -2.92 2.52 -4.74
N PRO A 7 -2.54 3.73 -5.21
CA PRO A 7 -2.20 4.79 -4.27
C PRO A 7 -3.31 5.08 -3.27
N LEU A 8 -4.56 5.16 -3.73
CA LEU A 8 -5.69 5.36 -2.83
C LEU A 8 -5.89 4.18 -1.87
N VAL A 9 -5.71 2.96 -2.37
CA VAL A 9 -5.83 1.76 -1.55
C VAL A 9 -4.77 1.74 -0.46
N VAL A 10 -3.53 2.14 -0.78
CA VAL A 10 -2.46 2.25 0.22
C VAL A 10 -2.81 3.27 1.29
N LEU A 11 -3.33 4.45 0.90
CA LEU A 11 -3.73 5.47 1.87
C LEU A 11 -4.84 4.97 2.80
N LYS A 12 -5.85 4.32 2.23
CA LYS A 12 -6.95 3.74 3.02
C LYS A 12 -6.45 2.68 3.98
N SER A 13 -5.53 1.83 3.52
CA SER A 13 -4.96 0.77 4.35
C SER A 13 -4.17 1.35 5.52
N LEU A 14 -3.34 2.34 5.26
CA LEU A 14 -2.58 3.01 6.31
C LEU A 14 -3.50 3.71 7.31
N ASN A 15 -4.55 4.36 6.82
CA ASN A 15 -5.51 5.00 7.72
C ASN A 15 -6.17 3.98 8.65
N ALA A 16 -6.55 2.82 8.11
CA ALA A 16 -7.16 1.75 8.90
C ALA A 16 -6.18 1.13 9.91
N LEU A 17 -4.87 1.17 9.60
CA LEU A 17 -3.82 0.65 10.47
C LEU A 17 -3.35 1.67 11.52
N GLY A 18 -4.04 2.80 11.65
CA GLY A 18 -3.69 3.82 12.62
C GLY A 18 -2.73 4.88 12.11
N GLY A 19 -2.55 4.97 10.81
CA GLY A 19 -1.74 6.01 10.16
C GLY A 19 -0.32 5.58 9.81
N ARG A 20 0.09 4.37 10.16
CA ARG A 20 1.43 3.86 9.84
C ARG A 20 1.43 2.34 9.76
N GLY A 21 2.37 1.80 9.01
CA GLY A 21 2.56 0.36 8.90
C GLY A 21 3.72 0.03 7.98
N CYS A 22 4.33 -1.14 8.18
CA CYS A 22 5.36 -1.63 7.25
C CYS A 22 4.71 -2.25 6.01
N VAL A 23 5.52 -2.52 4.98
CA VAL A 23 5.01 -3.07 3.73
C VAL A 23 4.24 -4.37 3.92
N VAL A 24 4.68 -5.21 4.86
CA VAL A 24 4.01 -6.49 5.14
C VAL A 24 2.62 -6.26 5.74
N GLU A 25 2.52 -5.34 6.69
CA GLU A 25 1.23 -5.01 7.31
C GLU A 25 0.25 -4.42 6.31
N VAL A 26 0.73 -3.51 5.47
CA VAL A 26 -0.10 -2.90 4.42
C VAL A 26 -0.53 -3.94 3.40
N SER A 27 0.39 -4.78 2.95
CA SER A 27 0.09 -5.83 1.97
C SER A 27 -0.92 -6.83 2.53
N LYS A 28 -0.77 -7.22 3.78
CA LYS A 28 -1.71 -8.14 4.43
C LYS A 28 -3.09 -7.52 4.53
N TYR A 29 -3.17 -6.24 4.90
CA TYR A 29 -4.45 -5.54 4.96
C TYR A 29 -5.12 -5.52 3.59
N ILE A 30 -4.36 -5.20 2.53
CA ILE A 30 -4.89 -5.14 1.17
C ILE A 30 -5.41 -6.52 0.75
N TRP A 31 -4.64 -7.58 1.00
CA TRP A 31 -5.08 -8.92 0.66
C TRP A 31 -6.36 -9.30 1.40
N ASP A 32 -6.41 -9.02 2.71
CA ASP A 32 -7.56 -9.40 3.55
C ASP A 32 -8.85 -8.66 3.14
N HIS A 33 -8.74 -7.44 2.62
CA HIS A 33 -9.90 -6.59 2.33
C HIS A 33 -10.21 -6.45 0.85
N TYR A 34 -9.25 -6.71 -0.04
CA TYR A 34 -9.40 -6.49 -1.47
C TYR A 34 -9.11 -7.74 -2.30
N GLU A 35 -9.06 -8.91 -1.68
CA GLU A 35 -8.72 -10.15 -2.38
C GLU A 35 -9.61 -10.38 -3.61
N GLY A 36 -10.92 -10.21 -3.46
CA GLY A 36 -11.86 -10.41 -4.57
C GLY A 36 -11.59 -9.48 -5.73
N ASP A 37 -11.31 -8.21 -5.44
CA ASP A 37 -11.00 -7.23 -6.47
C ASP A 37 -9.66 -7.53 -7.14
N LEU A 38 -8.67 -7.96 -6.37
CA LEU A 38 -7.36 -8.33 -6.90
C LEU A 38 -7.46 -9.53 -7.83
N ARG A 39 -8.23 -10.55 -7.44
CA ARG A 39 -8.40 -11.75 -8.27
C ARG A 39 -9.04 -11.44 -9.62
N LYS A 40 -9.84 -10.39 -9.70
CA LYS A 40 -10.52 -9.96 -10.94
C LYS A 40 -9.71 -8.95 -11.75
N SER A 41 -8.50 -8.63 -11.32
CA SER A 41 -7.72 -7.51 -11.87
C SER A 41 -6.79 -7.87 -13.03
N GLY A 42 -6.91 -9.08 -13.60
CA GLY A 42 -6.03 -9.49 -14.69
C GLY A 42 -4.58 -9.54 -14.24
N ASP A 43 -3.70 -8.88 -14.98
CA ASP A 43 -2.26 -8.91 -14.71
C ASP A 43 -1.90 -8.36 -13.34
N LEU A 44 -2.66 -7.41 -12.83
CA LEU A 44 -2.42 -6.82 -11.52
C LEU A 44 -2.47 -7.88 -10.40
N PHE A 45 -3.25 -8.93 -10.58
CA PHE A 45 -3.28 -10.02 -9.61
C PHE A 45 -1.89 -10.63 -9.38
N TYR A 46 -1.04 -10.62 -10.41
CA TYR A 46 0.30 -11.19 -10.31
C TYR A 46 1.37 -10.17 -9.93
N THR A 47 1.08 -8.87 -10.03
CA THR A 47 2.08 -7.81 -9.82
C THR A 47 1.76 -6.88 -8.66
N TRP A 48 0.60 -7.02 -8.02
CA TRP A 48 0.10 -6.03 -7.05
C TRP A 48 1.05 -5.80 -5.87
N GLN A 49 1.73 -6.84 -5.39
CA GLN A 49 2.66 -6.67 -4.27
C GLN A 49 3.84 -5.78 -4.63
N TYR A 50 4.32 -5.90 -5.85
CA TYR A 50 5.35 -5.01 -6.38
C TYR A 50 4.78 -3.61 -6.60
N ASP A 51 3.59 -3.53 -7.17
CA ASP A 51 2.96 -2.26 -7.51
C ASP A 51 2.54 -1.46 -6.27
N VAL A 52 2.29 -2.12 -5.15
CA VAL A 52 2.04 -1.44 -3.88
C VAL A 52 3.25 -0.57 -3.47
N ARG A 53 4.45 -1.06 -3.69
CA ARG A 53 5.67 -0.29 -3.40
C ARG A 53 5.80 0.91 -4.33
N TRP A 54 5.46 0.72 -5.61
CA TRP A 54 5.40 1.82 -6.56
C TRP A 54 4.39 2.88 -6.11
N ALA A 55 3.22 2.45 -5.66
CA ALA A 55 2.18 3.36 -5.18
C ALA A 55 2.65 4.17 -3.97
N ALA A 56 3.32 3.51 -3.03
CA ALA A 56 3.86 4.18 -1.85
C ALA A 56 4.92 5.22 -2.23
N GLN A 57 5.79 4.89 -3.18
CA GLN A 57 6.81 5.83 -3.66
C GLN A 57 6.17 7.05 -4.32
N ARG A 58 5.13 6.83 -5.12
CA ARG A 58 4.39 7.92 -5.74
C ARG A 58 3.75 8.83 -4.69
N LEU A 59 3.10 8.24 -3.69
CA LEU A 59 2.50 9.01 -2.60
C LEU A 59 3.53 9.81 -1.82
N ARG A 60 4.72 9.25 -1.63
CA ARG A 60 5.81 9.95 -0.98
C ARG A 60 6.23 11.18 -1.78
N LYS A 61 6.35 11.04 -3.10
CA LYS A 61 6.70 12.17 -3.97
C LYS A 61 5.62 13.25 -3.94
N GLU A 62 4.37 12.87 -3.76
CA GLU A 62 3.24 13.81 -3.68
C GLU A 62 3.06 14.41 -2.29
N GLY A 63 3.90 14.05 -1.33
CA GLY A 63 3.81 14.57 0.03
C GLY A 63 2.70 13.97 0.87
N LYS A 64 2.08 12.90 0.43
CA LYS A 64 0.94 12.26 1.13
C LYS A 64 1.37 11.13 2.06
N LEU A 65 2.61 10.70 1.94
CA LEU A 65 3.18 9.59 2.69
C LEU A 65 4.65 9.87 2.92
N ARG A 66 5.18 9.44 4.06
CA ARG A 66 6.61 9.53 4.32
C ARG A 66 7.14 8.18 4.79
N TYR A 67 8.42 7.95 4.53
CA TYR A 67 9.12 6.77 4.99
C TYR A 67 9.82 7.06 6.30
N ASN A 68 9.76 6.12 7.23
CA ASN A 68 10.43 6.23 8.50
C ASN A 68 11.05 4.89 8.86
N GLN A 69 11.83 4.86 9.94
CA GLN A 69 12.44 3.63 10.48
C GLN A 69 11.96 3.42 11.90
N ASP A 70 11.64 2.16 12.22
CA ASP A 70 11.24 1.78 13.54
C ASP A 70 11.87 0.42 13.84
N ASN A 71 12.80 0.38 14.82
CA ASN A 71 13.55 -0.84 15.17
C ASN A 71 14.21 -1.50 13.97
N GLY A 72 14.76 -0.69 13.05
CA GLY A 72 15.43 -1.19 11.84
C GLY A 72 14.50 -1.59 10.71
N ARG A 73 13.18 -1.43 10.87
CA ARG A 73 12.20 -1.73 9.82
C ARG A 73 11.75 -0.45 9.15
N SER A 74 11.58 -0.53 7.82
CA SER A 74 10.98 0.58 7.07
C SER A 74 9.49 0.64 7.36
N VAL A 75 9.01 1.82 7.71
CA VAL A 75 7.60 2.06 8.03
C VAL A 75 7.08 3.17 7.14
N TRP A 76 5.90 2.98 6.60
CA TRP A 76 5.19 4.02 5.85
C TRP A 76 4.23 4.73 6.79
N GLU A 77 4.25 6.06 6.75
CA GLU A 77 3.38 6.87 7.60
C GLU A 77 2.61 7.87 6.75
N LEU A 78 1.35 8.11 7.11
CA LEU A 78 0.58 9.20 6.51
C LEU A 78 1.23 10.53 6.88
N ALA A 79 1.40 11.38 5.89
CA ALA A 79 1.99 12.71 6.11
C ALA A 79 1.01 13.66 6.79
#